data_fd0a87f3ac4d22efaf6c9b282e6d4042
#
_entry.id   fd0a87f3ac4d22efaf6c9b282e6d4042
#
_cell.length_a   1.000
_cell.length_b   1.000
_cell.length_c   1.000
_cell.angle_alpha   90.00
_cell.angle_beta   90.00
_cell.angle_gamma   90.00
#
_symmetry.space_group_name_H-M   'P 1'
#
loop_
_entity.id
_entity.type
_entity.pdbx_description
1 polymer ?
#
loop_
_entity_poly.entity_id
_entity_poly.type
_entity_poly.pdbx_seq_one_letter_code
_entity_poly.pdbx_strand_id
1 'polypeptide(L)'
;MDNLTEARIQTVRDHMALEVTHDWDAVIATFEHPRYEMYGSGNVFDGEEAVRAYFAASRTPFPDQGNEIIAIGAGGDSVLVEFWLTGTHLGPLRLPSGVVEPTGKAFRVRMAATFEFAPGSDKIVCERPYFDQGAVLRALGLA
;
A
#
# COMPACT_ATOMS: atom_id res chain seq x y z
N MET A 1 -8.68 22.92 -9.93
CA MET A 1 -8.15 21.58 -10.20
C MET A 1 -8.77 21.07 -11.49
N ASP A 2 -7.99 20.58 -12.42
CA ASP A 2 -8.51 20.10 -13.69
C ASP A 2 -9.16 18.70 -13.55
N ASN A 3 -9.92 18.31 -14.59
CA ASN A 3 -10.67 17.06 -14.57
C ASN A 3 -9.77 15.82 -14.47
N LEU A 4 -8.59 15.84 -15.10
CA LEU A 4 -7.64 14.71 -15.03
C LEU A 4 -7.08 14.56 -13.62
N THR A 5 -6.69 15.66 -12.99
CA THR A 5 -6.19 15.63 -11.61
C THR A 5 -7.26 15.09 -10.65
N GLU A 6 -8.50 15.54 -10.79
CA GLU A 6 -9.61 15.02 -9.98
C GLU A 6 -9.84 13.53 -10.22
N ALA A 7 -9.79 13.08 -11.48
CA ALA A 7 -9.96 11.67 -11.82
C ALA A 7 -8.83 10.82 -11.22
N ARG A 8 -7.60 11.29 -11.25
CA ARG A 8 -6.45 10.60 -10.66
C ARG A 8 -6.56 10.49 -9.14
N ILE A 9 -6.96 11.57 -8.48
CA ILE A 9 -7.20 11.54 -7.03
C ILE A 9 -8.30 10.53 -6.70
N GLN A 10 -9.38 10.51 -7.50
CA GLN A 10 -10.45 9.55 -7.27
C GLN A 10 -9.98 8.11 -7.49
N THR A 11 -9.17 7.85 -8.52
CA THR A 11 -8.57 6.54 -8.75
C THR A 11 -7.78 6.06 -7.51
N VAL A 12 -6.97 6.96 -6.92
CA VAL A 12 -6.20 6.62 -5.72
C VAL A 12 -7.10 6.35 -4.52
N ARG A 13 -8.15 7.16 -4.31
CA ARG A 13 -9.12 6.94 -3.24
C ARG A 13 -9.80 5.58 -3.38
N ASP A 14 -10.24 5.24 -4.60
CA ASP A 14 -10.88 3.96 -4.89
C ASP A 14 -9.91 2.80 -4.66
N HIS A 15 -8.68 2.92 -5.15
CA HIS A 15 -7.62 1.92 -4.97
C HIS A 15 -7.40 1.62 -3.49
N MET A 16 -7.25 2.66 -2.67
CA MET A 16 -6.99 2.49 -1.24
C MET A 16 -8.19 1.90 -0.51
N ALA A 17 -9.40 2.27 -0.87
CA ALA A 17 -10.62 1.69 -0.29
C ALA A 17 -10.76 0.20 -0.66
N LEU A 18 -10.46 -0.16 -1.90
CA LEU A 18 -10.52 -1.54 -2.37
C LEU A 18 -9.46 -2.43 -1.70
N GLU A 19 -8.30 -1.87 -1.35
CA GLU A 19 -7.30 -2.60 -0.58
C GLU A 19 -7.79 -2.99 0.81
N VAL A 20 -8.64 -2.17 1.44
CA VAL A 20 -9.23 -2.47 2.76
C VAL A 20 -10.17 -3.68 2.69
N THR A 21 -10.93 -3.80 1.61
CA THR A 21 -11.85 -4.92 1.42
C THR A 21 -11.20 -6.14 0.77
N HIS A 22 -9.92 -6.05 0.42
CA HIS A 22 -9.15 -7.11 -0.24
C HIS A 22 -9.76 -7.55 -1.58
N ASP A 23 -10.40 -6.65 -2.29
CA ASP A 23 -10.91 -6.89 -3.64
C ASP A 23 -9.77 -6.74 -4.64
N TRP A 24 -8.91 -7.75 -4.71
CA TRP A 24 -7.67 -7.68 -5.47
C TRP A 24 -7.90 -7.51 -6.97
N ASP A 25 -8.94 -8.11 -7.52
CA ASP A 25 -9.29 -7.91 -8.93
C ASP A 25 -9.59 -6.44 -9.22
N ALA A 26 -10.35 -5.79 -8.35
CA ALA A 26 -10.68 -4.37 -8.49
C ALA A 26 -9.46 -3.48 -8.23
N VAL A 27 -8.59 -3.83 -7.28
CA VAL A 27 -7.32 -3.10 -7.05
C VAL A 27 -6.45 -3.17 -8.29
N ILE A 28 -6.26 -4.35 -8.88
CA ILE A 28 -5.49 -4.54 -10.10
C ILE A 28 -6.07 -3.70 -11.26
N ALA A 29 -7.39 -3.60 -11.34
CA ALA A 29 -8.07 -2.83 -12.40
C ALA A 29 -7.81 -1.32 -12.31
N THR A 30 -7.32 -0.80 -11.17
CA THR A 30 -6.92 0.61 -11.06
C THR A 30 -5.60 0.92 -11.75
N PHE A 31 -4.83 -0.10 -12.10
CA PHE A 31 -3.56 0.02 -12.81
C PHE A 31 -3.74 -0.13 -14.32
N GLU A 32 -2.95 0.61 -15.09
CA GLU A 32 -2.67 0.30 -16.47
C GLU A 32 -1.66 -0.84 -16.56
N HIS A 33 -0.64 -0.79 -15.67
CA HIS A 33 0.34 -1.85 -15.49
C HIS A 33 0.61 -1.97 -13.98
N PRO A 34 0.24 -3.11 -13.34
CA PRO A 34 0.48 -3.28 -11.91
C PRO A 34 1.97 -3.29 -11.60
N ARG A 35 2.38 -2.38 -10.71
CA ARG A 35 3.77 -2.28 -10.26
C ARG A 35 3.84 -1.59 -8.91
N TYR A 36 4.60 -2.19 -7.98
CA TYR A 36 4.95 -1.61 -6.68
C TYR A 36 6.46 -1.52 -6.55
N GLU A 37 6.94 -0.37 -6.12
CA GLU A 37 8.34 -0.15 -5.75
C GLU A 37 8.37 0.22 -4.27
N MET A 38 8.89 -0.68 -3.44
CA MET A 38 8.92 -0.47 -1.99
C MET A 38 10.12 0.39 -1.62
N TYR A 39 9.88 1.57 -1.09
CA TYR A 39 10.95 2.40 -0.54
C TYR A 39 11.43 1.80 0.77
N GLY A 40 12.73 1.81 0.97
CA GLY A 40 13.37 1.23 2.15
C GLY A 40 13.96 -0.14 1.87
N SER A 41 13.14 -1.14 1.52
CA SER A 41 13.63 -2.48 1.20
C SER A 41 14.24 -2.58 -0.20
N GLY A 42 13.80 -1.73 -1.12
CA GLY A 42 14.19 -1.79 -2.52
C GLY A 42 13.50 -2.89 -3.32
N ASN A 43 12.53 -3.57 -2.74
CA ASN A 43 11.79 -4.62 -3.45
C ASN A 43 10.91 -4.01 -4.54
N VAL A 44 10.87 -4.68 -5.69
CA VAL A 44 10.02 -4.31 -6.82
C VAL A 44 9.14 -5.50 -7.17
N PHE A 45 7.84 -5.24 -7.28
CA PHE A 45 6.85 -6.23 -7.72
C PHE A 45 6.25 -5.72 -9.03
N ASP A 46 6.63 -6.34 -10.13
CA ASP A 46 6.24 -5.89 -11.47
C ASP A 46 5.35 -6.93 -12.15
N GLY A 47 4.21 -6.47 -12.65
CA GLY A 47 3.22 -7.30 -13.31
C GLY A 47 2.19 -7.90 -12.37
N GLU A 48 1.09 -8.38 -12.94
CA GLU A 48 -0.08 -8.83 -12.18
C GLU A 48 0.26 -10.00 -11.23
N GLU A 49 0.99 -11.00 -11.71
CA GLU A 49 1.33 -12.17 -10.90
C GLU A 49 2.15 -11.79 -9.68
N ALA A 50 3.21 -10.99 -9.86
CA ALA A 50 4.06 -10.55 -8.76
C ALA A 50 3.32 -9.66 -7.77
N VAL A 51 2.46 -8.78 -8.26
CA VAL A 51 1.67 -7.88 -7.40
C VAL A 51 0.63 -8.67 -6.61
N ARG A 52 -0.03 -9.66 -7.18
CA ARG A 52 -0.97 -10.52 -6.44
C ARG A 52 -0.25 -11.32 -5.36
N ALA A 53 0.94 -11.84 -5.65
CA ALA A 53 1.74 -12.55 -4.66
C ALA A 53 2.15 -11.62 -3.51
N TYR A 54 2.51 -10.37 -3.82
CA TYR A 54 2.80 -9.34 -2.81
C TYR A 54 1.56 -9.08 -1.93
N PHE A 55 0.37 -8.91 -2.52
CA PHE A 55 -0.85 -8.72 -1.73
C PHE A 55 -1.05 -9.87 -0.74
N ALA A 56 -0.97 -11.10 -1.20
CA ALA A 56 -1.16 -12.27 -0.34
C ALA A 56 -0.13 -12.31 0.80
N ALA A 57 1.15 -12.10 0.49
CA ALA A 57 2.22 -12.12 1.47
C ALA A 57 2.08 -11.01 2.50
N SER A 58 1.70 -9.81 2.08
CA SER A 58 1.57 -8.64 2.96
C SER A 58 0.41 -8.78 3.94
N ARG A 59 -0.65 -9.50 3.58
CA ARG A 59 -1.84 -9.68 4.43
C ARG A 59 -1.77 -10.92 5.31
N THR A 60 -0.80 -11.80 5.10
CA THR A 60 -0.63 -12.99 5.95
C THR A 60 -0.43 -12.63 7.42
N PRO A 61 0.51 -11.72 7.80
CA PRO A 61 0.64 -11.34 9.20
C PRO A 61 -0.48 -10.41 9.68
N PHE A 62 -1.09 -9.65 8.78
CA PHE A 62 -2.08 -8.61 9.10
C PHE A 62 -3.33 -8.77 8.24
N PRO A 63 -4.17 -9.78 8.49
CA PRO A 63 -5.32 -10.05 7.61
C PRO A 63 -6.39 -8.95 7.64
N ASP A 64 -6.39 -8.09 8.66
CA ASP A 64 -7.29 -6.95 8.80
C ASP A 64 -6.63 -5.62 8.36
N GLN A 65 -5.52 -5.66 7.65
CA GLN A 65 -4.82 -4.44 7.27
C GLN A 65 -5.74 -3.46 6.56
N GLY A 66 -5.71 -2.21 7.05
CA GLY A 66 -6.52 -1.13 6.51
C GLY A 66 -5.72 0.17 6.43
N ASN A 67 -6.37 1.20 5.90
CA ASN A 67 -5.78 2.52 5.80
C ASN A 67 -6.82 3.61 6.03
N GLU A 68 -6.34 4.78 6.49
CA GLU A 68 -7.15 5.99 6.65
C GLU A 68 -6.37 7.15 6.05
N ILE A 69 -6.91 7.78 5.01
CA ILE A 69 -6.24 8.90 4.34
C ILE A 69 -6.23 10.12 5.25
N ILE A 70 -5.05 10.71 5.44
CA ILE A 70 -4.85 11.96 6.19
C ILE A 70 -4.89 13.14 5.23
N ALA A 71 -4.12 13.08 4.15
CA ALA A 71 -4.01 14.14 3.15
C ALA A 71 -3.70 13.53 1.80
N ILE A 72 -4.20 14.15 0.74
CA ILE A 72 -3.96 13.73 -0.63
C ILE A 72 -3.76 14.96 -1.50
N GLY A 73 -2.78 14.89 -2.39
CA GLY A 73 -2.46 15.97 -3.30
C GLY A 73 -1.89 15.45 -4.60
N ALA A 74 -1.75 16.33 -5.59
CA ALA A 74 -1.23 15.96 -6.89
C ALA A 74 -0.15 16.94 -7.33
N GLY A 75 0.82 16.43 -8.09
CA GLY A 75 1.87 17.22 -8.69
C GLY A 75 2.47 16.48 -9.87
N GLY A 76 2.58 17.15 -11.03
CA GLY A 76 3.02 16.49 -12.26
C GLY A 76 2.08 15.34 -12.63
N ASP A 77 2.65 14.19 -12.94
CA ASP A 77 1.89 12.97 -13.23
C ASP A 77 1.76 12.06 -12.00
N SER A 78 1.81 12.64 -10.81
CA SER A 78 1.77 11.88 -9.56
C SER A 78 0.67 12.37 -8.61
N VAL A 79 0.16 11.44 -7.81
CA VAL A 79 -0.69 11.72 -6.65
C VAL A 79 0.05 11.24 -5.41
N LEU A 80 0.09 12.07 -4.38
CA LEU A 80 0.78 11.79 -3.13
C LEU A 80 -0.26 11.68 -2.02
N VAL A 81 -0.10 10.66 -1.17
CA VAL A 81 -1.02 10.39 -0.07
C VAL A 81 -0.25 10.21 1.22
N GLU A 82 -0.69 10.90 2.27
CA GLU A 82 -0.30 10.60 3.64
C GLU A 82 -1.46 9.88 4.30
N PHE A 83 -1.19 8.79 5.02
CA PHE A 83 -2.26 7.97 5.60
C PHE A 83 -1.79 7.21 6.84
N TRP A 84 -2.76 6.76 7.63
CA TRP A 84 -2.54 5.78 8.68
C TRP A 84 -2.67 4.39 8.08
N LEU A 85 -1.66 3.55 8.29
CA LEU A 85 -1.77 2.12 8.04
C LEU A 85 -2.13 1.45 9.36
N THR A 86 -3.14 0.59 9.34
CA THR A 86 -3.64 -0.10 10.52
C THR A 86 -3.61 -1.61 10.31
N GLY A 87 -3.55 -2.35 11.38
CA GLY A 87 -3.62 -3.80 11.32
C GLY A 87 -3.45 -4.42 12.69
N THR A 88 -3.73 -5.73 12.77
CA THR A 88 -3.53 -6.55 13.95
C THR A 88 -2.68 -7.74 13.59
N HIS A 89 -1.67 -8.03 14.40
CA HIS A 89 -0.74 -9.15 14.16
C HIS A 89 -1.42 -10.48 14.52
N LEU A 90 -2.11 -11.06 13.54
CA LEU A 90 -2.92 -12.27 13.69
C LEU A 90 -2.37 -13.47 12.92
N GLY A 91 -1.33 -13.28 12.12
CA GLY A 91 -0.67 -14.35 11.36
C GLY A 91 0.85 -14.26 11.49
N PRO A 92 1.58 -15.28 11.00
CA PRO A 92 3.03 -15.31 11.11
C PRO A 92 3.68 -14.15 10.34
N LEU A 93 4.64 -13.48 10.96
CA LEU A 93 5.40 -12.38 10.36
C LEU A 93 6.81 -12.87 10.06
N ARG A 94 7.19 -12.85 8.78
CA ARG A 94 8.54 -13.25 8.35
C ARG A 94 9.47 -12.04 8.41
N LEU A 95 10.55 -12.19 9.19
CA LEU A 95 11.64 -11.23 9.29
C LEU A 95 12.94 -11.92 8.87
N PRO A 96 14.01 -11.17 8.54
CA PRO A 96 15.32 -11.77 8.25
C PRO A 96 15.84 -12.67 9.38
N SER A 97 15.46 -12.37 10.63
CA SER A 97 15.84 -13.14 11.81
C SER A 97 15.00 -14.40 12.05
N GLY A 98 13.94 -14.61 11.26
CA GLY A 98 13.04 -15.74 11.40
C GLY A 98 11.57 -15.35 11.39
N VAL A 99 10.70 -16.29 11.75
CA VAL A 99 9.26 -16.09 11.81
C VAL A 99 8.84 -15.71 13.22
N VAL A 100 8.05 -14.64 13.33
CA VAL A 100 7.45 -14.22 14.59
C VAL A 100 5.99 -14.67 14.59
N GLU A 101 5.63 -15.46 15.60
CA GLU A 101 4.25 -15.92 15.77
C GLU A 101 3.35 -14.74 16.15
N PRO A 102 2.02 -14.83 15.87
CA PRO A 102 1.09 -13.73 16.14
C PRO A 102 1.16 -13.23 17.58
N THR A 103 1.32 -11.92 17.74
CA THR A 103 1.31 -11.27 19.07
C THR A 103 -0.09 -10.86 19.51
N GLY A 104 -1.04 -10.77 18.56
CA GLY A 104 -2.37 -10.23 18.81
C GLY A 104 -2.40 -8.72 18.98
N LYS A 105 -1.26 -8.04 18.87
CA LYS A 105 -1.18 -6.58 19.05
C LYS A 105 -1.56 -5.85 17.78
N ALA A 106 -2.20 -4.70 17.93
CA ALA A 106 -2.57 -3.81 16.83
C ALA A 106 -1.50 -2.75 16.61
N PHE A 107 -1.43 -2.25 15.38
CA PHE A 107 -0.62 -1.09 15.05
C PHE A 107 -1.44 -0.04 14.29
N ARG A 108 -1.01 1.20 14.42
CA ARG A 108 -1.51 2.34 13.65
C ARG A 108 -0.32 3.25 13.41
N VAL A 109 0.23 3.22 12.19
CA VAL A 109 1.47 3.93 11.85
C VAL A 109 1.23 4.86 10.68
N ARG A 110 1.92 6.00 10.70
CA ARG A 110 1.82 6.99 9.63
C ARG A 110 2.72 6.59 8.48
N MET A 111 2.16 6.65 7.28
CA MET A 111 2.83 6.31 6.04
C MET A 111 2.52 7.30 4.94
N ALA A 112 3.26 7.19 3.86
CA ALA A 112 2.99 7.91 2.63
C ALA A 112 3.16 6.97 1.44
N ALA A 113 2.51 7.31 0.33
CA ALA A 113 2.71 6.63 -0.94
C ALA A 113 2.62 7.64 -2.09
N THR A 114 3.37 7.37 -3.14
CA THR A 114 3.30 8.10 -4.40
C THR A 114 2.69 7.18 -5.45
N PHE A 115 1.69 7.68 -6.15
CA PHE A 115 1.06 6.96 -7.28
C PHE A 115 1.42 7.68 -8.55
N GLU A 116 2.07 7.00 -9.48
CA GLU A 116 2.49 7.56 -10.75
C GLU A 116 1.50 7.15 -11.85
N PHE A 117 1.23 8.09 -12.76
CA PHE A 117 0.32 7.91 -13.89
C PHE A 117 1.07 8.16 -15.20
N ALA A 118 0.69 7.44 -16.25
CA ALA A 118 1.15 7.79 -17.58
C ALA A 118 0.55 9.13 -18.03
N PRO A 119 1.24 9.92 -18.85
CA PRO A 119 0.71 11.20 -19.33
C PRO A 119 -0.68 11.04 -19.94
N GLY A 120 -1.64 11.88 -19.50
CA GLY A 120 -3.01 11.86 -19.99
C GLY A 120 -3.89 10.73 -19.46
N SER A 121 -3.38 9.83 -18.62
CA SER A 121 -4.13 8.69 -18.09
C SER A 121 -4.55 8.90 -16.64
N ASP A 122 -5.69 8.31 -16.26
CA ASP A 122 -6.13 8.20 -14.87
C ASP A 122 -5.94 6.78 -14.30
N LYS A 123 -5.11 5.97 -14.97
CA LYS A 123 -4.71 4.62 -14.52
C LYS A 123 -3.29 4.67 -13.97
N ILE A 124 -3.07 3.96 -12.86
CA ILE A 124 -1.80 3.94 -12.16
C ILE A 124 -0.78 3.08 -12.95
N VAL A 125 0.45 3.54 -13.04
CA VAL A 125 1.55 2.75 -13.62
C VAL A 125 2.58 2.30 -12.57
N CYS A 126 2.56 2.89 -11.38
CA CYS A 126 3.42 2.48 -10.28
C CYS A 126 2.91 3.06 -8.96
N GLU A 127 2.89 2.24 -7.93
CA GLU A 127 2.74 2.72 -6.55
C GLU A 127 4.09 2.59 -5.84
N ARG A 128 4.51 3.65 -5.14
CA ARG A 128 5.72 3.66 -4.29
C ARG A 128 5.33 3.92 -2.85
N PRO A 129 5.11 2.87 -2.05
CA PRO A 129 4.88 3.04 -0.63
C PRO A 129 6.18 3.40 0.09
N TYR A 130 6.12 4.41 0.93
CA TYR A 130 7.20 4.78 1.86
C TYR A 130 6.86 4.16 3.19
N PHE A 131 7.34 2.94 3.39
CA PHE A 131 6.97 2.09 4.51
C PHE A 131 8.07 2.03 5.56
N ASP A 132 7.73 2.38 6.80
CA ASP A 132 8.63 2.24 7.94
C ASP A 132 8.30 0.96 8.72
N GLN A 133 8.95 -0.14 8.37
CA GLN A 133 8.77 -1.40 9.06
C GLN A 133 9.17 -1.30 10.53
N GLY A 134 10.17 -0.49 10.85
CA GLY A 134 10.59 -0.27 12.22
C GLY A 134 9.47 0.28 13.10
N ALA A 135 8.66 1.20 12.56
CA ALA A 135 7.51 1.74 13.28
C ALA A 135 6.47 0.65 13.60
N VAL A 136 6.20 -0.24 12.65
CA VAL A 136 5.29 -1.38 12.86
C VAL A 136 5.85 -2.31 13.94
N LEU A 137 7.12 -2.68 13.84
CA LEU A 137 7.76 -3.57 14.82
C LEU A 137 7.74 -2.97 16.22
N ARG A 138 8.02 -1.67 16.36
CA ARG A 138 7.93 -0.97 17.65
C ARG A 138 6.52 -1.01 18.23
N ALA A 139 5.51 -0.77 17.39
CA ALA A 139 4.12 -0.83 17.82
C ALA A 139 3.71 -2.24 18.29
N LEU A 140 4.31 -3.28 17.72
CA LEU A 140 4.06 -4.67 18.11
C LEU A 140 4.95 -5.13 19.29
N GLY A 141 5.82 -4.28 19.79
CA GLY A 141 6.75 -4.63 20.86
C GLY A 141 7.90 -5.54 20.42
N LEU A 142 8.23 -5.55 19.13
CA LEU A 142 9.25 -6.42 18.53
C LEU A 142 10.57 -5.70 18.23
N ALA A 143 10.64 -4.42 18.52
CA ALA A 143 11.85 -3.61 18.31
C ALA A 143 11.96 -2.53 19.38
#